data_7876f604a6265fa89a225931ce3f6dc5
#
_entry.id   7876f604a6265fa89a225931ce3f6dc5
#
_cell.length_a   1.000
_cell.length_b   1.000
_cell.length_c   1.000
_cell.angle_alpha   90.00
_cell.angle_beta   90.00
_cell.angle_gamma   90.00
#
_symmetry.space_group_name_H-M   'P 1'
#
loop_
_entity.id
_entity.type
_entity.pdbx_description
1 polymer ?
#
loop_
_entity_poly.entity_id
_entity_poly.type
_entity_poly.pdbx_seq_one_letter_code
_entity_poly.pdbx_strand_id
1 'polypeptide(L)'
;MNLQVTFANNFQSSSFHDTIVTTTPSKLIALAEHIGADYDVHNYGDGKTNFDFDFQTTNGIYFTVYDWKEYRTLSPDEYIDFHIGGKSKSDTDTSALALIDALSHF
;
A
#
# COMPACT_ATOMS: atom_id res chain seq x y z
N MET A 1 -8.83 3.67 20.35
CA MET A 1 -7.91 2.59 19.99
C MET A 1 -7.33 2.88 18.61
N ASN A 2 -6.03 2.90 18.51
CA ASN A 2 -5.36 3.21 17.25
C ASN A 2 -5.19 1.94 16.42
N LEU A 3 -5.70 1.98 15.17
CA LEU A 3 -5.42 0.91 14.23
C LEU A 3 -3.98 1.01 13.76
N GLN A 4 -3.33 -0.13 13.63
CA GLN A 4 -1.98 -0.24 13.11
C GLN A 4 -2.01 -1.09 11.85
N VAL A 5 -0.96 -0.94 11.03
CA VAL A 5 -0.75 -1.76 9.84
C VAL A 5 0.13 -2.95 10.21
N THR A 6 -0.24 -4.13 9.75
CA THR A 6 0.51 -5.35 9.95
C THR A 6 0.57 -6.15 8.64
N PHE A 7 1.26 -7.28 8.64
CA PHE A 7 1.29 -8.17 7.48
C PHE A 7 -0.08 -8.78 7.24
N ALA A 8 -0.41 -9.04 5.98
CA ALA A 8 -1.66 -9.70 5.63
C ALA A 8 -1.50 -11.20 5.77
N ASN A 9 -2.41 -11.84 6.53
CA ASN A 9 -2.45 -13.29 6.68
C ASN A 9 -3.72 -13.90 6.10
N ASN A 10 -4.58 -13.08 5.49
CA ASN A 10 -5.84 -13.52 4.92
C ASN A 10 -6.12 -12.68 3.67
N PHE A 11 -5.55 -13.12 2.53
CA PHE A 11 -5.65 -12.39 1.26
C PHE A 11 -7.08 -12.48 0.71
N GLN A 12 -7.60 -11.36 0.26
CA GLN A 12 -8.96 -11.25 -0.26
C GLN A 12 -8.94 -10.49 -1.58
N SER A 13 -10.04 -10.56 -2.33
CA SER A 13 -10.22 -9.73 -3.51
C SER A 13 -10.26 -8.26 -3.10
N SER A 14 -9.60 -7.42 -3.88
CA SER A 14 -9.57 -5.99 -3.63
C SER A 14 -9.78 -5.22 -4.93
N SER A 15 -10.34 -4.03 -4.82
CA SER A 15 -10.51 -3.13 -5.95
C SER A 15 -10.33 -1.70 -5.49
N PHE A 16 -10.10 -0.80 -6.47
CA PHE A 16 -9.91 0.62 -6.22
C PHE A 16 -11.24 1.30 -5.92
N HIS A 17 -11.26 2.12 -4.87
CA HIS A 17 -12.45 2.86 -4.42
C HIS A 17 -12.16 4.36 -4.27
N ASP A 18 -11.32 4.91 -5.14
CA ASP A 18 -10.94 6.32 -5.15
C ASP A 18 -10.19 6.81 -3.91
N THR A 19 -9.47 5.90 -3.25
CA THR A 19 -8.64 6.23 -2.09
C THR A 19 -7.16 6.20 -2.49
N ILE A 20 -6.45 7.29 -2.26
CA ILE A 20 -5.04 7.47 -2.63
C ILE A 20 -4.24 7.88 -1.41
N VAL A 21 -3.00 7.35 -1.31
CA VAL A 21 -2.01 7.80 -0.34
C VAL A 21 -0.75 8.19 -1.10
N THR A 22 -0.30 9.43 -0.90
CA THR A 22 0.92 9.94 -1.53
C THR A 22 2.11 9.68 -0.63
N THR A 23 3.05 8.88 -1.11
CA THR A 23 4.27 8.53 -0.38
C THR A 23 5.34 8.05 -1.36
N THR A 24 6.49 7.60 -0.85
CA THR A 24 7.59 7.10 -1.67
C THR A 24 7.64 5.57 -1.64
N PRO A 25 8.16 4.94 -2.72
CA PRO A 25 8.39 3.49 -2.71
C PRO A 25 9.27 3.05 -1.54
N SER A 26 10.32 3.81 -1.22
CA SER A 26 11.25 3.43 -0.14
C SER A 26 10.59 3.39 1.22
N LYS A 27 9.66 4.31 1.52
CA LYS A 27 8.92 4.29 2.79
C LYS A 27 8.01 3.09 2.90
N LEU A 28 7.33 2.74 1.80
CA LEU A 28 6.46 1.56 1.77
C LEU A 28 7.28 0.28 1.95
N ILE A 29 8.43 0.17 1.28
CA ILE A 29 9.31 -0.99 1.41
C ILE A 29 9.83 -1.10 2.86
N ALA A 30 10.25 0.03 3.45
CA ALA A 30 10.74 0.04 4.83
C ALA A 30 9.65 -0.43 5.81
N LEU A 31 8.41 0.04 5.62
CA LEU A 31 7.29 -0.40 6.44
C LEU A 31 7.03 -1.90 6.24
N ALA A 32 6.95 -2.36 4.98
CA ALA A 32 6.68 -3.77 4.69
C ALA A 32 7.75 -4.68 5.31
N GLU A 33 9.02 -4.32 5.20
CA GLU A 33 10.10 -5.11 5.78
C GLU A 33 10.07 -5.10 7.30
N HIS A 34 9.74 -3.97 7.90
CA HIS A 34 9.64 -3.84 9.36
C HIS A 34 8.57 -4.75 9.95
N ILE A 35 7.44 -4.89 9.28
CA ILE A 35 6.31 -5.69 9.79
C ILE A 35 6.22 -7.09 9.16
N GLY A 36 7.10 -7.42 8.22
CA GLY A 36 7.11 -8.72 7.55
C GLY A 36 5.99 -8.90 6.54
N ALA A 37 5.50 -7.81 5.92
CA ALA A 37 4.45 -7.87 4.93
C ALA A 37 5.00 -8.27 3.56
N ASP A 38 4.17 -8.95 2.77
CA ASP A 38 4.52 -9.35 1.40
C ASP A 38 4.45 -8.16 0.45
N TYR A 39 5.38 -8.09 -0.47
CA TYR A 39 5.32 -7.10 -1.53
C TYR A 39 6.08 -7.57 -2.76
N ASP A 40 5.70 -7.04 -3.92
CA ASP A 40 6.34 -7.31 -5.21
C ASP A 40 6.91 -6.03 -5.79
N VAL A 41 8.09 -6.15 -6.39
CA VAL A 41 8.75 -5.05 -7.10
C VAL A 41 9.06 -5.50 -8.53
N HIS A 42 8.46 -4.80 -9.51
CA HIS A 42 8.70 -5.00 -10.94
C HIS A 42 8.89 -3.63 -11.59
N ASN A 43 9.92 -2.90 -11.14
CA ASN A 43 10.10 -1.48 -11.47
C ASN A 43 10.80 -1.30 -12.81
N TYR A 44 10.23 -1.88 -13.87
CA TYR A 44 10.76 -1.81 -15.24
C TYR A 44 9.99 -0.84 -16.12
N GLY A 45 8.85 -0.35 -15.66
CA GLY A 45 8.03 0.59 -16.43
C GLY A 45 7.23 -0.03 -17.56
N ASP A 46 7.17 -1.36 -17.65
CA ASP A 46 6.51 -2.09 -18.74
C ASP A 46 5.17 -2.69 -18.36
N GLY A 47 4.75 -2.56 -17.10
CA GLY A 47 3.48 -3.07 -16.62
C GLY A 47 2.63 -1.97 -16.01
N LYS A 48 1.41 -2.34 -15.60
CA LYS A 48 0.47 -1.40 -14.97
C LYS A 48 0.90 -1.00 -13.56
N THR A 49 1.68 -1.86 -12.89
CA THR A 49 2.21 -1.59 -11.55
C THR A 49 3.70 -1.90 -11.54
N ASN A 50 4.45 -1.10 -10.76
CA ASN A 50 5.86 -1.36 -10.47
C ASN A 50 6.03 -1.92 -9.06
N PHE A 51 5.16 -1.53 -8.14
CA PHE A 51 5.19 -1.92 -6.73
C PHE A 51 3.79 -2.34 -6.30
N ASP A 52 3.71 -3.48 -5.61
CA ASP A 52 2.47 -3.97 -5.01
C ASP A 52 2.74 -4.40 -3.59
N PHE A 53 1.94 -3.93 -2.65
CA PHE A 53 2.08 -4.27 -1.23
C PHE A 53 0.79 -4.87 -0.70
N ASP A 54 0.91 -5.91 0.12
CA ASP A 54 -0.22 -6.55 0.79
C ASP A 54 -0.14 -6.26 2.29
N PHE A 55 -1.12 -5.55 2.80
CA PHE A 55 -1.18 -5.16 4.20
C PHE A 55 -2.53 -5.54 4.82
N GLN A 56 -2.59 -5.43 6.13
CA GLN A 56 -3.79 -5.64 6.90
C GLN A 56 -3.77 -4.71 8.10
N THR A 57 -4.92 -4.19 8.49
CA THR A 57 -5.03 -3.46 9.75
C THR A 57 -5.11 -4.45 10.92
N THR A 58 -4.81 -3.98 12.13
CA THR A 58 -4.85 -4.84 13.31
C THR A 58 -6.23 -5.35 13.65
N ASN A 59 -7.30 -4.73 13.11
CA ASN A 59 -8.66 -5.24 13.25
C ASN A 59 -9.11 -6.11 12.05
N GLY A 60 -8.18 -6.50 11.17
CA GLY A 60 -8.44 -7.52 10.16
C GLY A 60 -8.85 -7.02 8.78
N ILE A 61 -8.75 -5.72 8.50
CA ILE A 61 -9.09 -5.19 7.17
C ILE A 61 -7.90 -5.42 6.23
N TYR A 62 -8.09 -6.27 5.22
CA TYR A 62 -7.09 -6.48 4.17
C TYR A 62 -7.13 -5.32 3.18
N PHE A 63 -5.95 -4.83 2.77
CA PHE A 63 -5.86 -3.82 1.73
C PHE A 63 -4.55 -3.96 0.96
N THR A 64 -4.56 -3.47 -0.27
CA THR A 64 -3.38 -3.44 -1.14
C THR A 64 -2.97 -2.00 -1.40
N VAL A 65 -1.67 -1.82 -1.66
CA VAL A 65 -1.11 -0.50 -2.02
C VAL A 65 -0.30 -0.72 -3.29
N TYR A 66 -0.58 0.06 -4.32
CA TYR A 66 0.08 -0.11 -5.61
C TYR A 66 0.10 1.20 -6.39
N ASP A 67 1.16 1.40 -7.21
CA ASP A 67 1.17 2.45 -8.21
C ASP A 67 0.34 1.99 -9.40
N TRP A 68 -0.23 2.92 -10.15
CA TRP A 68 -1.14 2.55 -11.24
C TRP A 68 -0.82 3.29 -12.52
N LYS A 69 -0.47 2.54 -13.57
CA LYS A 69 -0.28 3.04 -14.94
C LYS A 69 0.75 4.17 -15.05
N GLU A 70 1.80 4.14 -14.26
CA GLU A 70 2.89 5.11 -14.38
C GLU A 70 3.70 4.89 -15.65
N TYR A 71 3.82 3.63 -16.10
CA TYR A 71 4.51 3.22 -17.34
C TYR A 71 5.94 3.78 -17.44
N ARG A 72 6.62 3.87 -16.31
CA ARG A 72 8.03 4.29 -16.23
C ARG A 72 8.65 3.71 -14.97
N THR A 73 9.97 3.66 -14.95
CA THR A 73 10.69 3.28 -13.73
C THR A 73 10.54 4.41 -12.70
N LEU A 74 10.19 4.04 -11.46
CA LEU A 74 10.02 4.99 -10.38
C LEU A 74 11.29 5.06 -9.54
N SER A 75 11.67 6.28 -9.14
CA SER A 75 12.75 6.47 -8.17
C SER A 75 12.28 6.06 -6.77
N PRO A 76 13.15 5.43 -5.96
CA PRO A 76 12.76 5.02 -4.59
C PRO A 76 12.30 6.18 -3.70
N ASP A 77 12.80 7.39 -3.95
CA ASP A 77 12.51 8.57 -3.12
C ASP A 77 11.52 9.53 -3.78
N GLU A 78 10.89 9.10 -4.86
CA GLU A 78 9.90 9.89 -5.57
C GLU A 78 8.53 9.76 -4.90
N TYR A 79 7.81 10.87 -4.73
CA TYR A 79 6.45 10.85 -4.19
C TYR A 79 5.47 10.46 -5.28
N ILE A 80 4.72 9.41 -5.04
CA ILE A 80 3.77 8.81 -5.97
C ILE A 80 2.41 8.75 -5.29
N ASP A 81 1.35 8.95 -6.06
CA ASP A 81 -0.03 8.74 -5.61
C ASP A 81 -0.34 7.25 -5.70
N PHE A 82 -0.15 6.53 -4.59
CA PHE A 82 -0.45 5.11 -4.54
C PHE A 82 -1.94 4.88 -4.36
N HIS A 83 -2.47 3.93 -5.13
CA HIS A 83 -3.85 3.50 -5.00
C HIS A 83 -3.99 2.54 -3.82
N ILE A 84 -5.08 2.68 -3.09
CA ILE A 84 -5.44 1.74 -2.03
C ILE A 84 -6.57 0.86 -2.55
N GLY A 85 -6.31 -0.44 -2.63
CA GLY A 85 -7.33 -1.42 -2.99
C GLY A 85 -7.92 -2.06 -1.75
N GLY A 86 -9.20 -2.36 -1.78
CA GLY A 86 -9.89 -2.98 -0.68
C GLY A 86 -11.27 -3.50 -1.07
N LYS A 87 -12.01 -3.96 -0.08
CA LYS A 87 -13.33 -4.54 -0.29
C LYS A 87 -14.41 -3.47 -0.48
N SER A 88 -14.23 -2.29 0.10
CA SER A 88 -15.19 -1.20 0.04
C SER A 88 -14.47 0.13 0.24
N LYS A 89 -15.15 1.24 -0.06
CA LYS A 89 -14.61 2.57 0.19
C LYS A 89 -14.37 2.82 1.68
N SER A 90 -15.26 2.34 2.53
CA SER A 90 -15.09 2.44 3.98
C SER A 90 -13.80 1.75 4.44
N ASP A 91 -13.54 0.54 3.91
CA ASP A 91 -12.32 -0.19 4.24
C ASP A 91 -11.07 0.51 3.72
N THR A 92 -11.09 1.03 2.48
CA THR A 92 -9.92 1.71 1.93
C THR A 92 -9.64 3.03 2.65
N ASP A 93 -10.66 3.78 3.03
CA ASP A 93 -10.48 5.03 3.78
C ASP A 93 -9.91 4.77 5.17
N THR A 94 -10.40 3.76 5.88
CA THR A 94 -9.87 3.36 7.18
C THR A 94 -8.41 2.90 7.06
N SER A 95 -8.14 2.08 6.04
CA SER A 95 -6.79 1.57 5.78
C SER A 95 -5.82 2.70 5.44
N ALA A 96 -6.25 3.68 4.66
CA ALA A 96 -5.41 4.83 4.30
C ALA A 96 -5.00 5.62 5.53
N LEU A 97 -5.91 5.86 6.47
CA LEU A 97 -5.59 6.57 7.72
C LEU A 97 -4.57 5.80 8.54
N ALA A 98 -4.74 4.49 8.67
CA ALA A 98 -3.77 3.64 9.39
C ALA A 98 -2.41 3.64 8.68
N LEU A 99 -2.40 3.58 7.35
CA LEU A 99 -1.17 3.59 6.57
C LEU A 99 -0.43 4.91 6.71
N ILE A 100 -1.11 6.04 6.62
CA ILE A 100 -0.51 7.37 6.78
C ILE A 100 0.15 7.47 8.16
N ASP A 101 -0.53 7.03 9.20
CA ASP A 101 0.03 7.02 10.55
C ASP A 101 1.29 6.15 10.62
N ALA A 102 1.24 4.94 10.08
CA ALA A 102 2.38 4.02 10.06
C ALA A 102 3.58 4.63 9.32
N LEU A 103 3.34 5.23 8.15
CA LEU A 103 4.39 5.83 7.33
C LEU A 103 5.05 7.04 7.99
N SER A 104 4.37 7.69 8.93
CA SER A 104 4.93 8.84 9.66
C SER A 104 6.14 8.47 10.51
N HIS A 105 6.36 7.19 10.76
CA HIS A 105 7.52 6.67 11.52
C HIS A 105 8.71 6.33 10.62
N PHE A 106 8.60 6.52 9.34
CA PHE A 106 9.64 6.25 8.35
C PHE A 106 9.95 7.50 7.54
#